data_4c9cc360f1b461abad7880ff31a54649
#
_entry.id   4c9cc360f1b461abad7880ff31a54649
#
_cell.length_a   1.000
_cell.length_b   1.000
_cell.length_c   1.000
_cell.angle_alpha   90.00
_cell.angle_beta   90.00
_cell.angle_gamma   90.00
#
_symmetry.space_group_name_H-M   'P 1'
#
loop_
_entity.id
_entity.type
_entity.pdbx_description
1 polymer ?
#
loop_
_entity_poly.entity_id
_entity_poly.type
_entity_poly.pdbx_seq_one_letter_code
_entity_poly.pdbx_strand_id
1 'polypeptide(L)'
;MSKSSEHVKDWRRNTKQRIIDCFGSKCGCCGYSKCQDALELHHLNPKEKEFSLGSIRANPKSWEKVVIELRKCVLLCALCHREVHAGVRTIPENCQKFDENFADYKANKRKSLVDNCPVCGKDKSCHTKTCSLVCGRSLRSTIEWEKYDLYDMIVNQNLSKTKIGKIIGCSDVAVAKRLKKLNITL
;
A
#
# COMPACT_ATOMS: atom_id res chain seq x y z
N MET A 1 -0.82 -18.32 0.78
CA MET A 1 -1.27 -16.92 0.52
C MET A 1 -0.05 -16.02 0.55
N SER A 2 0.04 -15.01 -0.33
CA SER A 2 1.22 -14.14 -0.37
C SER A 2 1.20 -13.14 0.82
N LYS A 3 2.37 -12.80 1.38
CA LYS A 3 2.52 -11.79 2.46
C LYS A 3 1.83 -10.45 2.14
N SER A 4 1.74 -10.08 0.85
CA SER A 4 1.03 -8.89 0.36
C SER A 4 -0.48 -8.96 0.61
N SER A 5 -1.10 -10.13 0.45
CA SER A 5 -2.55 -10.34 0.65
C SER A 5 -2.97 -10.20 2.12
N GLU A 6 -2.14 -10.69 3.06
CA GLU A 6 -2.39 -10.57 4.50
C GLU A 6 -2.28 -9.12 4.95
N HIS A 7 -1.25 -8.41 4.51
CA HIS A 7 -1.07 -7.00 4.84
C HIS A 7 -2.25 -6.11 4.40
N VAL A 8 -2.83 -6.39 3.22
CA VAL A 8 -4.03 -5.68 2.74
C VAL A 8 -5.26 -6.00 3.60
N LYS A 9 -5.43 -7.25 4.05
CA LYS A 9 -6.52 -7.65 4.93
C LYS A 9 -6.41 -6.95 6.28
N ASP A 10 -5.24 -6.92 6.87
CA ASP A 10 -4.98 -6.27 8.17
C ASP A 10 -5.19 -4.76 8.08
N TRP A 11 -4.71 -4.12 7.02
CA TRP A 11 -4.97 -2.70 6.79
C TRP A 11 -6.47 -2.40 6.69
N ARG A 12 -7.25 -3.22 5.98
CA ARG A 12 -8.71 -3.06 5.86
C ARG A 12 -9.41 -3.22 7.20
N ARG A 13 -9.02 -4.22 8.00
CA ARG A 13 -9.56 -4.46 9.33
C ARG A 13 -9.26 -3.29 10.27
N ASN A 14 -8.01 -2.87 10.32
CA ASN A 14 -7.56 -1.78 11.17
C ASN A 14 -8.20 -0.45 10.79
N THR A 15 -8.41 -0.18 9.50
CA THR A 15 -9.12 1.01 9.03
C THR A 15 -10.59 1.00 9.47
N LYS A 16 -11.28 -0.14 9.35
CA LYS A 16 -12.67 -0.27 9.81
C LYS A 16 -12.76 -0.09 11.32
N GLN A 17 -11.86 -0.73 12.07
CA GLN A 17 -11.81 -0.61 13.53
C GLN A 17 -11.66 0.85 13.95
N ARG A 18 -10.69 1.53 13.38
CA ARG A 18 -10.43 2.95 13.66
C ARG A 18 -11.64 3.84 13.38
N ILE A 19 -12.36 3.61 12.29
CA ILE A 19 -13.59 4.32 11.97
C ILE A 19 -14.67 4.08 13.03
N ILE A 20 -14.84 2.84 13.46
CA ILE A 20 -15.82 2.45 14.48
C ILE A 20 -15.49 3.09 15.83
N ASP A 21 -14.20 3.13 16.20
CA ASP A 21 -13.73 3.70 17.46
C ASP A 21 -14.03 5.19 17.55
N CYS A 22 -14.01 5.92 16.42
CA CYS A 22 -14.40 7.33 16.37
C CYS A 22 -15.87 7.58 16.81
N PHE A 23 -16.71 6.55 16.87
CA PHE A 23 -18.11 6.61 17.28
C PHE A 23 -18.37 5.83 18.57
N GLY A 24 -17.35 5.53 19.36
CA GLY A 24 -17.46 4.81 20.63
C GLY A 24 -17.83 3.33 20.49
N SER A 25 -17.57 2.73 19.32
CA SER A 25 -17.66 1.28 19.05
C SER A 25 -19.03 0.63 19.30
N LYS A 26 -20.13 1.40 19.27
CA LYS A 26 -21.50 0.93 19.51
C LYS A 26 -22.51 1.62 18.61
N CYS A 27 -23.64 0.93 18.38
CA CYS A 27 -24.78 1.47 17.65
C CYS A 27 -25.37 2.67 18.38
N GLY A 28 -25.50 3.82 17.71
CA GLY A 28 -26.09 5.02 18.28
C GLY A 28 -27.59 4.93 18.62
N CYS A 29 -28.32 3.96 18.03
CA CYS A 29 -29.74 3.76 18.34
C CYS A 29 -30.00 2.77 19.46
N CYS A 30 -29.32 1.60 19.46
CA CYS A 30 -29.64 0.51 20.39
C CYS A 30 -28.47 0.07 21.28
N GLY A 31 -27.31 0.70 21.14
CA GLY A 31 -26.13 0.37 21.92
C GLY A 31 -25.43 -0.95 21.54
N TYR A 32 -25.86 -1.64 20.48
CA TYR A 32 -25.23 -2.89 20.03
C TYR A 32 -23.74 -2.73 19.75
N SER A 33 -22.92 -3.61 20.31
CA SER A 33 -21.45 -3.55 20.20
C SER A 33 -20.76 -4.91 20.05
N LYS A 34 -21.55 -6.02 19.93
CA LYS A 34 -21.01 -7.38 19.98
C LYS A 34 -20.20 -7.79 18.75
N CYS A 35 -20.54 -7.27 17.59
CA CYS A 35 -19.88 -7.61 16.32
C CYS A 35 -19.62 -6.35 15.50
N GLN A 36 -18.35 -6.05 15.26
CA GLN A 36 -17.94 -4.87 14.48
C GLN A 36 -18.36 -4.94 13.01
N ASP A 37 -18.45 -6.15 12.45
CA ASP A 37 -18.90 -6.31 11.07
C ASP A 37 -20.39 -5.99 10.89
N ALA A 38 -21.16 -6.03 11.96
CA ALA A 38 -22.56 -5.61 11.98
C ALA A 38 -22.75 -4.10 12.21
N LEU A 39 -21.67 -3.33 12.40
CA LEU A 39 -21.72 -1.88 12.55
C LEU A 39 -21.46 -1.21 11.20
N GLU A 40 -22.33 -0.29 10.83
CA GLU A 40 -22.37 0.40 9.55
C GLU A 40 -22.51 1.91 9.77
N LEU A 41 -21.90 2.70 8.87
CA LEU A 41 -22.03 4.15 8.89
C LEU A 41 -23.24 4.59 8.07
N HIS A 42 -24.07 5.43 8.70
CA HIS A 42 -25.25 6.03 8.10
C HIS A 42 -25.07 7.53 7.94
N HIS A 43 -25.22 8.06 6.71
CA HIS A 43 -25.19 9.49 6.45
C HIS A 43 -26.48 10.15 6.91
N LEU A 44 -26.37 11.18 7.75
CA LEU A 44 -27.53 11.95 8.23
C LEU A 44 -28.27 12.64 7.07
N ASN A 45 -27.51 13.13 6.10
CA ASN A 45 -28.05 13.69 4.87
C ASN A 45 -27.44 12.97 3.65
N PRO A 46 -28.21 12.13 2.93
CA PRO A 46 -27.70 11.42 1.75
C PRO A 46 -27.20 12.33 0.62
N LYS A 47 -27.71 13.57 0.53
CA LYS A 47 -27.33 14.54 -0.51
C LYS A 47 -25.92 15.11 -0.31
N GLU A 48 -25.41 15.06 0.92
CA GLU A 48 -24.08 15.57 1.28
C GLU A 48 -22.98 14.49 1.17
N LYS A 49 -23.36 13.28 0.77
CA LYS A 49 -22.44 12.16 0.62
C LYS A 49 -21.51 12.39 -0.59
N GLU A 50 -20.21 12.48 -0.34
CA GLU A 50 -19.21 12.59 -1.40
C GLU A 50 -18.77 11.22 -1.90
N PHE A 51 -18.61 10.25 -0.99
CA PHE A 51 -18.24 8.88 -1.34
C PHE A 51 -18.77 7.86 -0.33
N SER A 52 -18.85 6.61 -0.74
CA SER A 52 -19.21 5.53 0.16
C SER A 52 -18.02 5.17 1.06
N LEU A 53 -18.20 5.24 2.38
CA LEU A 53 -17.17 4.83 3.34
C LEU A 53 -16.86 3.34 3.24
N GLY A 54 -17.80 2.51 2.78
CA GLY A 54 -17.54 1.11 2.43
C GLY A 54 -16.57 0.93 1.27
N SER A 55 -16.52 1.90 0.33
CA SER A 55 -15.61 1.86 -0.82
C SER A 55 -14.15 2.17 -0.48
N ILE A 56 -13.85 2.69 0.71
CA ILE A 56 -12.46 2.95 1.17
C ILE A 56 -11.63 1.66 1.15
N ARG A 57 -12.27 0.50 1.31
CA ARG A 57 -11.60 -0.80 1.22
C ARG A 57 -11.05 -1.09 -0.17
N ALA A 58 -11.69 -0.60 -1.22
CA ALA A 58 -11.27 -0.76 -2.61
C ALA A 58 -10.45 0.46 -3.10
N ASN A 59 -10.88 1.67 -2.71
CA ASN A 59 -10.26 2.94 -3.08
C ASN A 59 -9.82 3.70 -1.83
N PRO A 60 -8.60 3.47 -1.33
CA PRO A 60 -8.07 4.17 -0.15
C PRO A 60 -8.10 5.69 -0.34
N LYS A 61 -8.60 6.40 0.68
CA LYS A 61 -8.61 7.86 0.76
C LYS A 61 -7.67 8.33 1.86
N SER A 62 -7.21 9.58 1.77
CA SER A 62 -6.47 10.18 2.88
C SER A 62 -7.36 10.29 4.12
N TRP A 63 -6.75 10.20 5.30
CA TRP A 63 -7.53 10.23 6.56
C TRP A 63 -8.30 11.54 6.70
N GLU A 64 -7.74 12.65 6.28
CA GLU A 64 -8.39 13.96 6.31
C GLU A 64 -9.71 13.96 5.53
N LYS A 65 -9.73 13.37 4.32
CA LYS A 65 -10.95 13.20 3.53
C LYS A 65 -11.95 12.27 4.20
N VAL A 66 -11.47 11.20 4.83
CA VAL A 66 -12.32 10.27 5.60
C VAL A 66 -12.96 11.00 6.77
N VAL A 67 -12.23 11.80 7.55
CA VAL A 67 -12.74 12.56 8.67
C VAL A 67 -13.86 13.53 8.26
N ILE A 68 -13.68 14.24 7.14
CA ILE A 68 -14.71 15.16 6.61
C ILE A 68 -16.02 14.40 6.36
N GLU A 69 -15.93 13.17 5.82
CA GLU A 69 -17.12 12.37 5.55
C GLU A 69 -17.71 11.74 6.82
N LEU A 70 -16.86 11.36 7.79
CA LEU A 70 -17.31 10.79 9.07
C LEU A 70 -18.14 11.79 9.88
N ARG A 71 -17.83 13.08 9.83
CA ARG A 71 -18.61 14.15 10.49
C ARG A 71 -20.07 14.22 10.05
N LYS A 72 -20.37 13.70 8.85
CA LYS A 72 -21.74 13.65 8.27
C LYS A 72 -22.50 12.38 8.65
N CYS A 73 -21.87 11.50 9.44
CA CYS A 73 -22.37 10.15 9.69
C CYS A 73 -22.67 9.88 11.17
N VAL A 74 -23.43 8.81 11.40
CA VAL A 74 -23.59 8.15 12.69
C VAL A 74 -23.33 6.65 12.51
N LEU A 75 -22.95 5.97 13.60
CA LEU A 75 -22.70 4.55 13.59
C LEU A 75 -23.96 3.79 14.05
N LEU A 76 -24.48 2.91 13.20
CA LEU A 76 -25.65 2.10 13.47
C LEU A 76 -25.32 0.61 13.29
N CYS A 77 -26.04 -0.28 13.97
CA CYS A 77 -26.02 -1.69 13.61
C CYS A 77 -26.84 -1.93 12.34
N ALA A 78 -26.57 -3.00 11.63
CA ALA A 78 -27.24 -3.35 10.37
C ALA A 78 -28.78 -3.39 10.47
N LEU A 79 -29.33 -3.79 11.62
CA LEU A 79 -30.76 -3.78 11.85
C LEU A 79 -31.29 -2.34 11.96
N CYS A 80 -30.75 -1.54 12.89
CA CYS A 80 -31.18 -0.15 13.06
C CYS A 80 -30.98 0.66 11.77
N HIS A 81 -29.91 0.41 11.02
CA HIS A 81 -29.63 1.07 9.75
C HIS A 81 -30.75 0.83 8.71
N ARG A 82 -31.20 -0.44 8.59
CA ARG A 82 -32.33 -0.79 7.71
C ARG A 82 -33.63 -0.20 8.18
N GLU A 83 -33.92 -0.22 9.49
CA GLU A 83 -35.15 0.36 10.09
C GLU A 83 -35.20 1.88 9.88
N VAL A 84 -34.06 2.57 9.98
CA VAL A 84 -33.96 4.02 9.70
C VAL A 84 -34.27 4.30 8.22
N HIS A 85 -33.67 3.52 7.30
CA HIS A 85 -33.96 3.65 5.87
C HIS A 85 -35.42 3.33 5.51
N ALA A 86 -36.03 2.41 6.22
CA ALA A 86 -37.46 2.06 6.04
C ALA A 86 -38.41 3.06 6.70
N GLY A 87 -37.91 4.08 7.43
CA GLY A 87 -38.74 5.03 8.16
C GLY A 87 -39.39 4.49 9.41
N VAL A 88 -39.04 3.26 9.83
CA VAL A 88 -39.63 2.59 11.04
C VAL A 88 -38.96 3.09 12.31
N ARG A 89 -37.72 3.55 12.22
CA ARG A 89 -36.93 4.04 13.36
C ARG A 89 -36.37 5.43 13.08
N THR A 90 -36.39 6.28 14.08
CA THR A 90 -35.71 7.57 14.06
C THR A 90 -34.34 7.47 14.77
N ILE A 91 -33.39 8.25 14.31
CA ILE A 91 -32.08 8.38 14.98
C ILE A 91 -32.27 9.28 16.20
N PRO A 92 -31.88 8.85 17.42
CA PRO A 92 -31.98 9.67 18.61
C PRO A 92 -31.13 10.94 18.50
N GLU A 93 -31.62 12.08 19.02
CA GLU A 93 -30.84 13.33 19.02
C GLU A 93 -29.53 13.23 19.79
N ASN A 94 -29.50 12.44 20.86
CA ASN A 94 -28.30 12.15 21.67
C ASN A 94 -27.44 11.02 21.09
N CYS A 95 -27.68 10.60 19.83
CA CYS A 95 -26.85 9.62 19.16
C CYS A 95 -25.38 10.10 19.13
N GLN A 96 -24.46 9.22 19.51
CA GLN A 96 -23.04 9.53 19.49
C GLN A 96 -22.59 9.89 18.07
N LYS A 97 -22.12 11.11 17.91
CA LYS A 97 -21.55 11.61 16.68
C LYS A 97 -20.04 11.34 16.66
N PHE A 98 -19.41 11.70 15.57
CA PHE A 98 -17.96 11.62 15.41
C PHE A 98 -17.22 12.30 16.55
N ASP A 99 -16.27 11.61 17.17
CA ASP A 99 -15.42 12.18 18.23
C ASP A 99 -14.28 12.97 17.58
N GLU A 100 -14.26 14.28 17.78
CA GLU A 100 -13.25 15.19 17.24
C GLU A 100 -11.84 14.91 17.75
N ASN A 101 -11.67 14.23 18.90
CA ASN A 101 -10.36 13.80 19.39
C ASN A 101 -9.67 12.82 18.45
N PHE A 102 -10.43 12.12 17.60
CA PHE A 102 -9.91 11.26 16.55
C PHE A 102 -9.61 12.01 15.24
N ALA A 103 -10.04 13.27 15.08
CA ALA A 103 -9.79 14.05 13.87
C ALA A 103 -8.29 14.22 13.60
N ASP A 104 -7.52 14.51 14.66
CA ASP A 104 -6.07 14.68 14.60
C ASP A 104 -5.28 13.38 14.65
N TYR A 105 -5.98 12.26 14.61
CA TYR A 105 -5.29 10.97 14.53
C TYR A 105 -4.41 10.94 13.29
N LYS A 106 -3.20 11.39 13.47
CA LYS A 106 -2.13 11.15 12.52
C LYS A 106 -1.91 9.65 12.52
N ALA A 107 -2.43 8.97 11.48
CA ALA A 107 -1.94 7.63 11.20
C ALA A 107 -0.43 7.71 11.41
N ASN A 108 0.13 6.82 12.24
CA ASN A 108 1.58 6.76 12.40
C ASN A 108 2.13 6.73 10.97
N LYS A 109 2.46 7.93 10.44
CA LYS A 109 3.25 8.00 9.22
C LYS A 109 4.40 7.12 9.60
N ARG A 110 4.47 5.93 9.00
CA ARG A 110 5.70 5.14 9.08
C ARG A 110 6.77 6.18 8.90
N LYS A 111 7.57 6.44 9.94
CA LYS A 111 8.73 7.32 9.80
C LYS A 111 9.33 6.83 8.52
N SER A 112 9.32 7.66 7.48
CA SER A 112 9.97 7.29 6.25
C SER A 112 11.39 7.04 6.70
N LEU A 113 11.76 5.77 6.84
CA LEU A 113 13.12 5.40 7.22
C LEU A 113 13.94 5.98 6.08
N VAL A 114 14.48 7.15 6.35
CA VAL A 114 15.37 7.85 5.44
C VAL A 114 16.72 7.20 5.64
N ASP A 115 17.27 6.75 4.58
CA ASP A 115 18.60 6.16 4.52
C ASP A 115 19.42 6.99 3.52
N ASN A 116 20.74 6.87 3.56
CA ASN A 116 21.60 7.64 2.69
C ASN A 116 21.88 6.88 1.40
N CYS A 117 21.89 7.60 0.29
CA CYS A 117 22.24 7.05 -0.99
C CYS A 117 23.74 6.64 -1.00
N PRO A 118 24.10 5.37 -1.28
CA PRO A 118 25.48 4.91 -1.25
C PRO A 118 26.37 5.56 -2.32
N VAL A 119 25.76 6.26 -3.30
CA VAL A 119 26.49 6.92 -4.39
C VAL A 119 26.79 8.39 -4.11
N CYS A 120 25.80 9.14 -3.58
CA CYS A 120 25.93 10.59 -3.44
C CYS A 120 25.63 11.12 -2.04
N GLY A 121 25.35 10.25 -1.07
CA GLY A 121 25.05 10.62 0.32
C GLY A 121 23.71 11.30 0.55
N LYS A 122 22.93 11.64 -0.48
CA LYS A 122 21.62 12.29 -0.34
C LYS A 122 20.60 11.34 0.26
N ASP A 123 19.64 11.91 0.96
CA ASP A 123 18.52 11.17 1.52
C ASP A 123 17.75 10.37 0.45
N LYS A 124 17.43 9.15 0.77
CA LYS A 124 16.61 8.25 -0.04
C LYS A 124 15.61 7.49 0.84
N SER A 125 14.54 6.99 0.26
CA SER A 125 13.68 6.03 0.95
C SER A 125 14.46 4.74 1.25
N CYS A 126 14.26 4.16 2.43
CA CYS A 126 14.85 2.85 2.79
C CYS A 126 14.45 1.72 1.82
N HIS A 127 13.34 1.89 1.08
CA HIS A 127 12.85 0.92 0.11
C HIS A 127 13.53 1.01 -1.26
N THR A 128 14.35 2.06 -1.50
CA THR A 128 15.08 2.24 -2.75
C THR A 128 16.59 2.02 -2.51
N LYS A 129 17.28 1.47 -3.51
CA LYS A 129 18.73 1.28 -3.42
C LYS A 129 19.50 2.60 -3.54
N THR A 130 18.95 3.56 -4.30
CA THR A 130 19.58 4.87 -4.58
C THR A 130 18.52 5.97 -4.60
N CYS A 131 18.94 7.23 -4.47
CA CYS A 131 18.03 8.39 -4.46
C CYS A 131 17.48 8.75 -5.86
N SER A 132 18.11 8.28 -6.93
CA SER A 132 17.74 8.61 -8.31
C SER A 132 18.16 7.52 -9.30
N LEU A 133 17.62 7.59 -10.51
CA LEU A 133 17.99 6.71 -11.62
C LEU A 133 19.47 6.91 -12.02
N VAL A 134 19.99 8.13 -11.89
CA VAL A 134 21.41 8.44 -12.18
C VAL A 134 22.30 7.68 -11.21
N CYS A 135 22.05 7.80 -9.91
CA CYS A 135 22.80 7.05 -8.90
C CYS A 135 22.60 5.54 -9.06
N GLY A 136 21.40 5.09 -9.47
CA GLY A 136 21.16 3.69 -9.77
C GLY A 136 21.96 3.14 -10.95
N ARG A 137 22.23 3.97 -11.94
CA ARG A 137 23.13 3.61 -13.05
C ARG A 137 24.57 3.55 -12.61
N SER A 138 25.02 4.49 -11.77
CA SER A 138 26.39 4.50 -11.21
C SER A 138 26.64 3.35 -10.24
N LEU A 139 25.61 2.89 -9.51
CA LEU A 139 25.72 1.74 -8.60
C LEU A 139 25.75 0.39 -9.34
N ARG A 140 25.32 0.35 -10.59
CA ARG A 140 25.46 -0.87 -11.41
C ARG A 140 26.94 -1.05 -11.66
N SER A 141 27.52 -2.10 -11.06
CA SER A 141 28.91 -2.47 -11.30
C SER A 141 29.16 -2.46 -12.80
N THR A 142 30.11 -1.67 -13.24
CA THR A 142 30.65 -1.78 -14.59
C THR A 142 31.27 -3.16 -14.65
N ILE A 143 30.69 -4.05 -15.44
CA ILE A 143 31.24 -5.39 -15.63
C ILE A 143 32.57 -5.22 -16.36
N GLU A 144 33.65 -5.63 -15.73
CA GLU A 144 34.96 -5.65 -16.34
C GLU A 144 35.01 -6.84 -17.31
N TRP A 145 34.42 -6.63 -18.48
CA TRP A 145 34.31 -7.67 -19.52
C TRP A 145 35.67 -8.20 -19.98
N GLU A 146 36.70 -7.42 -19.85
CA GLU A 146 38.07 -7.70 -20.24
C GLU A 146 38.70 -8.84 -19.40
N LYS A 147 38.12 -9.12 -18.23
CA LYS A 147 38.53 -10.24 -17.37
C LYS A 147 38.04 -11.60 -17.84
N TYR A 148 37.12 -11.63 -18.82
CA TYR A 148 36.47 -12.85 -19.26
C TYR A 148 36.66 -13.09 -20.76
N ASP A 149 37.20 -14.23 -21.13
CA ASP A 149 37.25 -14.67 -22.52
C ASP A 149 35.88 -15.27 -22.90
N LEU A 150 35.03 -14.41 -23.45
CA LEU A 150 33.67 -14.81 -23.84
C LEU A 150 33.65 -15.78 -25.03
N TYR A 151 34.69 -15.72 -25.90
CA TYR A 151 34.83 -16.65 -27.03
C TYR A 151 35.11 -18.03 -26.49
N ASP A 152 36.10 -18.20 -25.65
CA ASP A 152 36.43 -19.48 -25.03
C ASP A 152 35.28 -20.09 -24.26
N MET A 153 34.60 -19.27 -23.44
CA MET A 153 33.45 -19.70 -22.63
C MET A 153 32.28 -20.25 -23.48
N ILE A 154 32.05 -19.68 -24.66
CA ILE A 154 30.95 -20.08 -25.52
C ILE A 154 31.38 -21.24 -26.48
N VAL A 155 32.51 -21.08 -27.16
CA VAL A 155 32.91 -21.99 -28.24
C VAL A 155 33.61 -23.24 -27.69
N ASN A 156 34.59 -23.07 -26.79
CA ASN A 156 35.35 -24.20 -26.29
C ASN A 156 34.70 -24.88 -25.08
N GLN A 157 34.16 -24.08 -24.14
CA GLN A 157 33.52 -24.61 -22.92
C GLN A 157 32.01 -24.89 -23.13
N ASN A 158 31.44 -24.53 -24.26
CA ASN A 158 30.04 -24.74 -24.64
C ASN A 158 29.04 -24.28 -23.56
N LEU A 159 29.34 -23.12 -22.90
CA LEU A 159 28.51 -22.56 -21.85
C LEU A 159 27.35 -21.77 -22.44
N SER A 160 26.15 -21.99 -21.90
CA SER A 160 24.99 -21.15 -22.26
C SER A 160 25.14 -19.71 -21.75
N LYS A 161 24.49 -18.75 -22.43
CA LYS A 161 24.47 -17.32 -22.05
C LYS A 161 24.02 -17.13 -20.61
N THR A 162 23.09 -17.95 -20.12
CA THR A 162 22.61 -17.95 -18.74
C THR A 162 23.67 -18.39 -17.74
N LYS A 163 24.47 -19.44 -18.08
CA LYS A 163 25.58 -19.89 -17.23
C LYS A 163 26.69 -18.84 -17.18
N ILE A 164 27.04 -18.26 -18.31
CA ILE A 164 28.02 -17.18 -18.41
C ILE A 164 27.56 -15.96 -17.58
N GLY A 165 26.28 -15.59 -17.70
CA GLY A 165 25.70 -14.51 -16.90
C GLY A 165 25.82 -14.73 -15.38
N LYS A 166 25.63 -15.97 -14.92
CA LYS A 166 25.83 -16.34 -13.52
C LYS A 166 27.29 -16.23 -13.07
N ILE A 167 28.24 -16.64 -13.91
CA ILE A 167 29.69 -16.55 -13.61
C ILE A 167 30.14 -15.10 -13.52
N ILE A 168 29.70 -14.27 -14.46
CA ILE A 168 30.08 -12.86 -14.56
C ILE A 168 29.29 -11.98 -13.57
N GLY A 169 28.15 -12.46 -13.05
CA GLY A 169 27.26 -11.68 -12.19
C GLY A 169 26.32 -10.73 -12.97
N CYS A 170 25.88 -11.13 -14.16
CA CYS A 170 25.01 -10.34 -15.02
C CYS A 170 23.87 -11.16 -15.65
N SER A 171 22.95 -10.49 -16.35
CA SER A 171 21.89 -11.18 -17.08
C SER A 171 22.39 -11.78 -18.39
N ASP A 172 21.73 -12.86 -18.85
CA ASP A 172 21.94 -13.47 -20.17
C ASP A 172 21.79 -12.47 -21.33
N VAL A 173 20.86 -11.49 -21.16
CA VAL A 173 20.67 -10.39 -22.12
C VAL A 173 21.91 -9.49 -22.20
N ALA A 174 22.57 -9.23 -21.06
CA ALA A 174 23.82 -8.45 -21.04
C ALA A 174 24.95 -9.20 -21.76
N VAL A 175 25.06 -10.51 -21.54
CA VAL A 175 25.99 -11.39 -22.24
C VAL A 175 25.72 -11.35 -23.76
N ALA A 176 24.45 -11.53 -24.16
CA ALA A 176 24.07 -11.49 -25.58
C ALA A 176 24.42 -10.16 -26.26
N LYS A 177 24.20 -9.03 -25.60
CA LYS A 177 24.59 -7.70 -26.10
C LYS A 177 26.11 -7.56 -26.25
N ARG A 178 26.89 -8.11 -25.31
CA ARG A 178 28.35 -8.03 -25.36
C ARG A 178 28.88 -8.92 -26.50
N LEU A 179 28.37 -10.13 -26.68
CA LEU A 179 28.73 -11.01 -27.79
C LEU A 179 28.47 -10.37 -29.15
N LYS A 180 27.26 -9.74 -29.29
CA LYS A 180 26.94 -8.98 -30.52
C LYS A 180 27.94 -7.86 -30.77
N LYS A 181 28.38 -7.14 -29.73
CA LYS A 181 29.37 -6.07 -29.84
C LYS A 181 30.78 -6.60 -30.24
N LEU A 182 31.08 -7.83 -29.88
CA LEU A 182 32.34 -8.51 -30.24
C LEU A 182 32.27 -9.29 -31.55
N ASN A 183 31.14 -9.23 -32.27
CA ASN A 183 30.88 -9.97 -33.50
C ASN A 183 31.04 -11.49 -33.34
N ILE A 184 30.84 -12.02 -32.15
CA ILE A 184 30.82 -13.48 -31.89
C ILE A 184 29.41 -13.96 -32.21
N THR A 185 29.25 -14.60 -33.37
CA THR A 185 28.03 -15.30 -33.78
C THR A 185 28.18 -16.80 -33.44
N LEU A 186 27.05 -17.36 -32.89
CA LEU A 186 26.92 -18.79 -32.65
C LEU A 186 26.23 -19.43 -33.84
#